data_481677efe46b5418f62bb5538e3985fb
#
_entry.id   481677efe46b5418f62bb5538e3985fb
#
_cell.length_a   1.000
_cell.length_b   1.000
_cell.length_c   1.000
_cell.angle_alpha   90.00
_cell.angle_beta   90.00
_cell.angle_gamma   90.00
#
_symmetry.space_group_name_H-M   'P 1'
#
loop_
_entity.id
_entity.type
_entity.pdbx_description
1 polymer ?
#
loop_
_entity_poly.entity_id
_entity_poly.type
_entity_poly.pdbx_seq_one_letter_code
_entity_poly.pdbx_strand_id
1 'polypeptide(L)'
;MHYPDRCAASRSPDRNEPEGVVSATRLGVSPVSGLWSTLRARRGRPAGPAPMRRGVVWSTGRMTRTLYLLCSAAPPVFDVARVIEDAQARGWDVCLGLSPTAADWLAEGTDGLAALTGHPVRSRYKRPADPDVWPSADAILVAPATFNTVNGWALGLTDRFVVGVAAEALGKGTPLAVMPCVNTAFVRHPQFEQSLAVLRGAGVRVLYGDDGFTPHPPGQGAARPYPWTLALDAVDDLVRGDFQERGR
;
A
#
# COMPACT_ATOMS: atom_id res chain seq x y z
N MET A 1 -5.39 -52.08 8.74
CA MET A 1 -6.77 -51.95 9.24
C MET A 1 -7.57 -51.16 8.23
N HIS A 2 -8.64 -51.72 7.78
CA HIS A 2 -9.49 -51.53 6.62
C HIS A 2 -10.05 -50.10 6.44
N TYR A 3 -9.89 -49.62 5.22
CA TYR A 3 -10.74 -48.56 4.62
C TYR A 3 -11.92 -49.22 3.91
N PRO A 4 -13.12 -48.72 3.93
CA PRO A 4 -14.10 -49.00 2.91
C PRO A 4 -14.40 -47.77 2.04
N ASP A 5 -14.27 -47.99 0.72
CA ASP A 5 -14.83 -47.23 -0.38
C ASP A 5 -16.35 -47.06 -0.22
N ARG A 6 -16.87 -45.87 -0.53
CA ARG A 6 -18.16 -45.73 -1.21
C ARG A 6 -18.17 -44.51 -2.12
N CYS A 7 -18.01 -44.78 -3.40
CA CYS A 7 -18.56 -43.98 -4.50
C CYS A 7 -20.10 -44.01 -4.45
N ALA A 8 -20.72 -42.84 -4.60
CA ALA A 8 -22.07 -42.76 -5.14
C ALA A 8 -22.18 -41.48 -5.99
N ALA A 9 -22.27 -41.67 -7.27
CA ALA A 9 -22.64 -40.71 -8.27
C ALA A 9 -24.15 -40.41 -8.19
N SER A 10 -24.55 -39.15 -8.33
CA SER A 10 -25.89 -38.78 -8.77
C SER A 10 -25.85 -37.48 -9.60
N ARG A 11 -26.10 -37.66 -10.78
CA ARG A 11 -26.71 -37.06 -11.98
C ARG A 11 -27.35 -35.70 -11.77
N SER A 12 -26.99 -34.79 -12.68
CA SER A 12 -27.74 -33.59 -13.06
C SER A 12 -29.12 -33.90 -13.60
N PRO A 13 -30.01 -32.92 -13.60
CA PRO A 13 -30.76 -32.68 -14.81
C PRO A 13 -30.63 -31.25 -15.36
N ASP A 14 -30.42 -31.26 -16.64
CA ASP A 14 -30.65 -30.28 -17.69
C ASP A 14 -32.07 -29.70 -17.64
N ARG A 15 -32.23 -28.41 -17.88
CA ARG A 15 -33.21 -27.84 -18.82
C ARG A 15 -33.44 -26.32 -18.70
N ASN A 16 -33.30 -25.71 -19.91
CA ASN A 16 -34.12 -24.64 -20.48
C ASN A 16 -33.73 -23.18 -20.24
N GLU A 17 -33.14 -22.63 -21.27
CA GLU A 17 -33.45 -21.27 -21.76
C GLU A 17 -34.91 -21.14 -22.15
N PRO A 18 -35.48 -19.91 -22.16
CA PRO A 18 -35.71 -19.31 -23.46
C PRO A 18 -35.37 -17.82 -23.59
N GLU A 19 -35.08 -17.52 -24.81
CA GLU A 19 -34.94 -16.24 -25.49
C GLU A 19 -35.96 -15.16 -25.10
N GLY A 20 -35.46 -13.92 -24.97
CA GLY A 20 -36.27 -12.71 -24.87
C GLY A 20 -35.57 -11.54 -25.55
N VAL A 21 -35.73 -11.47 -26.87
CA VAL A 21 -35.42 -10.31 -27.73
C VAL A 21 -36.32 -9.16 -27.33
N VAL A 22 -35.77 -8.01 -26.88
CA VAL A 22 -36.52 -6.75 -26.78
C VAL A 22 -35.83 -5.69 -27.61
N SER A 23 -36.58 -5.28 -28.59
CA SER A 23 -36.43 -4.32 -29.66
C SER A 23 -35.93 -2.95 -29.21
N ALA A 24 -34.97 -2.40 -29.95
CA ALA A 24 -34.51 -1.02 -29.88
C ALA A 24 -35.58 -0.06 -30.44
N THR A 25 -36.03 0.87 -29.64
CA THR A 25 -36.82 2.02 -30.10
C THR A 25 -35.91 3.24 -30.22
N ARG A 26 -35.68 3.66 -31.45
CA ARG A 26 -35.05 4.92 -31.84
C ARG A 26 -35.89 6.09 -31.31
N LEU A 27 -35.27 7.04 -30.60
CA LEU A 27 -35.76 8.39 -30.48
C LEU A 27 -34.72 9.33 -31.10
N GLY A 28 -35.14 9.97 -32.17
CA GLY A 28 -34.40 10.94 -32.94
C GLY A 28 -34.21 12.25 -32.17
N VAL A 29 -33.04 12.82 -32.32
CA VAL A 29 -32.77 14.24 -31.94
C VAL A 29 -32.23 14.92 -33.18
N SER A 30 -33.01 15.90 -33.66
CA SER A 30 -32.70 16.79 -34.78
C SER A 30 -31.58 17.77 -34.42
N PRO A 31 -30.79 18.21 -35.41
CA PRO A 31 -29.74 19.23 -35.18
C PRO A 31 -30.35 20.63 -35.20
N VAL A 32 -30.05 21.43 -34.18
CA VAL A 32 -30.35 22.86 -34.20
C VAL A 32 -29.15 23.59 -34.77
N SER A 33 -29.31 24.01 -36.03
CA SER A 33 -28.45 24.99 -36.68
C SER A 33 -28.90 26.40 -36.31
N GLY A 34 -27.93 27.26 -36.06
CA GLY A 34 -28.13 28.70 -36.25
C GLY A 34 -28.04 29.54 -34.99
N LEU A 35 -26.94 30.26 -34.88
CA LEU A 35 -26.92 31.74 -34.63
C LEU A 35 -25.45 32.20 -34.46
N TRP A 36 -24.81 32.43 -35.59
CA TRP A 36 -23.66 33.31 -35.64
C TRP A 36 -24.18 34.70 -36.04
N SER A 37 -24.14 35.64 -35.13
CA SER A 37 -24.21 37.07 -35.48
C SER A 37 -23.46 37.89 -34.46
N THR A 38 -22.34 38.42 -34.92
CA THR A 38 -21.80 39.73 -34.72
C THR A 38 -21.75 40.33 -33.30
N LEU A 39 -20.55 40.30 -32.71
CA LEU A 39 -20.13 41.36 -31.81
C LEU A 39 -18.80 41.95 -32.31
N ARG A 40 -18.89 43.17 -32.80
CA ARG A 40 -17.78 44.02 -33.27
C ARG A 40 -16.81 44.27 -32.10
N ALA A 41 -15.54 44.07 -32.41
CA ALA A 41 -14.38 44.43 -31.59
C ALA A 41 -14.40 45.94 -31.24
N ARG A 42 -14.43 46.26 -29.96
CA ARG A 42 -13.91 47.53 -29.44
C ARG A 42 -12.43 47.33 -29.18
N ARG A 43 -11.61 48.03 -29.98
CA ARG A 43 -10.15 48.13 -29.74
C ARG A 43 -9.94 48.93 -28.45
N GLY A 44 -9.60 48.25 -27.36
CA GLY A 44 -9.08 48.85 -26.15
C GLY A 44 -7.57 49.05 -26.27
N ARG A 45 -7.07 50.20 -25.83
CA ARG A 45 -5.64 50.58 -25.76
C ARG A 45 -4.79 49.50 -25.07
N PRO A 46 -3.53 49.31 -25.47
CA PRO A 46 -2.64 48.39 -24.74
C PRO A 46 -2.35 48.95 -23.35
N ALA A 47 -2.66 48.13 -22.33
CA ALA A 47 -2.26 48.39 -20.96
C ALA A 47 -0.73 48.28 -20.88
N GLY A 48 -0.09 49.26 -20.27
CA GLY A 48 1.36 49.23 -19.99
C GLY A 48 1.75 48.04 -19.08
N PRO A 49 3.06 47.72 -19.01
CA PRO A 49 3.53 46.54 -18.25
C PRO A 49 3.14 46.63 -16.77
N ALA A 50 2.46 45.62 -16.29
CA ALA A 50 2.12 45.47 -14.89
C ALA A 50 3.38 45.44 -14.02
N PRO A 51 3.38 46.03 -12.82
CA PRO A 51 4.56 45.99 -11.95
C PRO A 51 4.88 44.54 -11.57
N MET A 52 6.14 44.12 -11.79
CA MET A 52 6.67 42.84 -11.31
C MET A 52 6.39 42.72 -9.81
N ARG A 53 5.53 41.78 -9.45
CA ARG A 53 5.39 41.36 -8.06
C ARG A 53 6.71 40.75 -7.62
N ARG A 54 7.44 41.49 -6.77
CA ARG A 54 8.59 40.95 -6.05
C ARG A 54 8.14 39.80 -5.17
N GLY A 55 8.90 38.70 -5.24
CA GLY A 55 8.96 37.71 -4.18
C GLY A 55 8.02 36.53 -4.35
N VAL A 56 8.22 35.70 -5.42
CA VAL A 56 8.06 34.27 -5.23
C VAL A 56 9.30 33.83 -4.45
N VAL A 57 9.17 33.81 -3.14
CA VAL A 57 10.10 33.05 -2.30
C VAL A 57 9.92 31.60 -2.73
N TRP A 58 10.84 31.09 -3.54
CA TRP A 58 11.00 29.67 -3.72
C TRP A 58 11.37 29.15 -2.35
N SER A 59 10.38 28.70 -1.58
CA SER A 59 10.64 27.75 -0.50
C SER A 59 11.53 26.70 -1.14
N THR A 60 12.75 26.57 -0.64
CA THR A 60 13.61 25.42 -0.93
C THR A 60 12.82 24.21 -0.47
N GLY A 61 12.02 23.65 -1.39
CA GLY A 61 11.17 22.51 -1.12
C GLY A 61 12.09 21.42 -0.63
N ARG A 62 12.03 21.13 0.67
CA ARG A 62 12.58 19.89 1.21
C ARG A 62 11.92 18.81 0.37
N MET A 63 12.68 18.10 -0.47
CA MET A 63 12.20 16.95 -1.21
C MET A 63 11.60 16.02 -0.16
N THR A 64 10.28 15.86 -0.15
CA THR A 64 9.60 14.95 0.77
C THR A 64 9.94 13.54 0.31
N ARG A 65 10.52 12.73 1.22
CA ARG A 65 10.83 11.32 0.94
C ARG A 65 9.55 10.51 1.01
N THR A 66 9.37 9.59 0.09
CA THR A 66 8.19 8.74 0.04
C THR A 66 8.41 7.43 0.80
N LEU A 67 7.55 7.15 1.77
CA LEU A 67 7.50 5.91 2.52
C LEU A 67 6.31 5.06 2.06
N TYR A 68 6.56 3.84 1.61
CA TYR A 68 5.48 2.86 1.51
C TYR A 68 5.32 2.15 2.86
N LEU A 69 4.20 2.39 3.52
CA LEU A 69 3.80 1.68 4.73
C LEU A 69 2.89 0.51 4.33
N LEU A 70 3.42 -0.71 4.39
CA LEU A 70 2.73 -1.94 3.98
C LEU A 70 2.28 -2.73 5.21
N CYS A 71 0.96 -2.81 5.44
CA CYS A 71 0.41 -3.40 6.64
C CYS A 71 -0.34 -4.71 6.36
N SER A 72 -0.15 -5.70 7.23
CA SER A 72 -0.91 -6.94 7.22
C SER A 72 -1.95 -6.97 8.35
N ALA A 73 -2.90 -7.91 8.26
CA ALA A 73 -3.98 -8.09 9.25
C ALA A 73 -3.45 -8.64 10.58
N ALA A 74 -2.94 -7.75 11.41
CA ALA A 74 -2.59 -7.99 12.81
C ALA A 74 -3.11 -6.81 13.65
N PRO A 75 -3.43 -6.99 14.95
CA PRO A 75 -4.07 -5.95 15.77
C PRO A 75 -3.46 -4.56 15.70
N PRO A 76 -2.12 -4.39 15.61
CA PRO A 76 -1.52 -3.06 15.50
C PRO A 76 -1.92 -2.26 14.25
N VAL A 77 -2.55 -2.88 13.24
CA VAL A 77 -3.03 -2.16 12.06
C VAL A 77 -4.10 -1.11 12.39
N PHE A 78 -4.80 -1.27 13.51
CA PHE A 78 -5.78 -0.28 13.97
C PHE A 78 -5.14 1.04 14.43
N ASP A 79 -3.83 1.07 14.71
CA ASP A 79 -3.08 2.27 15.04
C ASP A 79 -2.57 3.03 13.81
N VAL A 80 -2.83 2.54 12.59
CA VAL A 80 -2.17 3.00 11.35
C VAL A 80 -2.35 4.50 11.10
N ALA A 81 -3.50 5.09 11.44
CA ALA A 81 -3.72 6.53 11.28
C ALA A 81 -2.70 7.35 12.07
N ARG A 82 -2.52 7.04 13.36
CA ARG A 82 -1.51 7.68 14.22
C ARG A 82 -0.09 7.47 13.68
N VAL A 83 0.21 6.28 13.18
CA VAL A 83 1.54 5.97 12.61
C VAL A 83 1.82 6.79 11.35
N ILE A 84 0.80 7.01 10.51
CA ILE A 84 0.91 7.90 9.35
C ILE A 84 1.23 9.33 9.81
N GLU A 85 0.51 9.86 10.80
CA GLU A 85 0.78 11.19 11.37
C GLU A 85 2.19 11.29 11.93
N ASP A 86 2.65 10.29 12.69
CA ASP A 86 4.00 10.22 13.24
C ASP A 86 5.08 10.20 12.12
N ALA A 87 4.85 9.46 11.03
CA ALA A 87 5.74 9.43 9.88
C ALA A 87 5.76 10.76 9.12
N GLN A 88 4.58 11.39 8.91
CA GLN A 88 4.47 12.72 8.29
C GLN A 88 5.18 13.80 9.13
N ALA A 89 5.06 13.75 10.46
CA ALA A 89 5.80 14.65 11.36
C ALA A 89 7.32 14.52 11.22
N ARG A 90 7.83 13.35 10.79
CA ARG A 90 9.24 13.10 10.45
C ARG A 90 9.63 13.55 9.04
N GLY A 91 8.66 14.04 8.24
CA GLY A 91 8.86 14.54 6.87
C GLY A 91 8.71 13.47 5.78
N TRP A 92 8.01 12.36 6.06
CA TRP A 92 7.66 11.36 5.07
C TRP A 92 6.35 11.71 4.35
N ASP A 93 6.34 11.53 3.05
CA ASP A 93 5.13 11.39 2.23
C ASP A 93 4.72 9.91 2.25
N VAL A 94 3.57 9.58 2.85
CA VAL A 94 3.21 8.19 3.15
C VAL A 94 2.21 7.64 2.15
N CYS A 95 2.53 6.49 1.54
CA CYS A 95 1.61 5.70 0.73
C CYS A 95 1.23 4.41 1.48
N LEU A 96 -0.05 4.24 1.79
CA LEU A 96 -0.54 3.11 2.59
C LEU A 96 -0.96 1.92 1.73
N GLY A 97 -0.29 0.77 1.92
CA GLY A 97 -0.66 -0.52 1.35
C GLY A 97 -1.17 -1.49 2.41
N LEU A 98 -2.29 -2.14 2.15
CA LEU A 98 -2.91 -3.07 3.07
C LEU A 98 -2.96 -4.47 2.45
N SER A 99 -2.79 -5.52 3.26
CA SER A 99 -3.24 -6.84 2.83
C SER A 99 -4.77 -6.86 2.66
N PRO A 100 -5.36 -7.75 1.83
CA PRO A 100 -6.80 -7.76 1.64
C PRO A 100 -7.58 -7.81 2.95
N THR A 101 -7.22 -8.71 3.86
CA THR A 101 -7.87 -8.82 5.19
C THR A 101 -7.68 -7.55 6.05
N ALA A 102 -6.53 -6.88 5.98
CA ALA A 102 -6.34 -5.62 6.69
C ALA A 102 -7.22 -4.50 6.11
N ALA A 103 -7.39 -4.48 4.78
CA ALA A 103 -8.31 -3.55 4.12
C ALA A 103 -9.77 -3.81 4.54
N ASP A 104 -10.18 -5.08 4.66
CA ASP A 104 -11.53 -5.43 5.14
C ASP A 104 -11.74 -4.95 6.60
N TRP A 105 -10.73 -5.08 7.47
CA TRP A 105 -10.82 -4.62 8.86
C TRP A 105 -10.91 -3.09 8.99
N LEU A 106 -10.33 -2.36 8.05
CA LEU A 106 -10.28 -0.89 8.03
C LEU A 106 -11.26 -0.27 7.03
N ALA A 107 -12.20 -1.06 6.47
CA ALA A 107 -13.06 -0.63 5.37
C ALA A 107 -13.82 0.67 5.65
N GLU A 108 -14.37 0.82 6.87
CA GLU A 108 -15.12 2.03 7.27
C GLU A 108 -14.25 3.28 7.37
N GLY A 109 -12.93 3.13 7.58
CA GLY A 109 -11.98 4.25 7.74
C GLY A 109 -11.10 4.53 6.51
N THR A 110 -11.23 3.75 5.43
CA THR A 110 -10.32 3.81 4.28
C THR A 110 -10.27 5.18 3.61
N ASP A 111 -11.41 5.85 3.45
CA ASP A 111 -11.47 7.20 2.86
C ASP A 111 -10.75 8.24 3.75
N GLY A 112 -10.88 8.10 5.07
CA GLY A 112 -10.14 8.93 6.03
C GLY A 112 -8.63 8.71 5.95
N LEU A 113 -8.18 7.47 5.79
CA LEU A 113 -6.76 7.14 5.60
C LEU A 113 -6.22 7.66 4.27
N ALA A 114 -7.01 7.59 3.20
CA ALA A 114 -6.64 8.17 1.91
C ALA A 114 -6.55 9.70 1.98
N ALA A 115 -7.48 10.35 2.68
CA ALA A 115 -7.44 11.80 2.91
C ALA A 115 -6.23 12.22 3.77
N LEU A 116 -5.89 11.42 4.79
CA LEU A 116 -4.74 11.67 5.68
C LEU A 116 -3.40 11.57 4.93
N THR A 117 -3.25 10.57 4.07
CA THR A 117 -2.02 10.38 3.28
C THR A 117 -1.95 11.28 2.05
N GLY A 118 -3.08 11.75 1.53
CA GLY A 118 -3.17 12.40 0.21
C GLY A 118 -3.02 11.42 -0.96
N HIS A 119 -2.94 10.11 -0.71
CA HIS A 119 -2.78 9.05 -1.70
C HIS A 119 -3.87 7.98 -1.55
N PRO A 120 -4.29 7.33 -2.64
CA PRO A 120 -5.21 6.20 -2.56
C PRO A 120 -4.63 5.06 -1.72
N VAL A 121 -5.41 4.52 -0.78
CA VAL A 121 -5.05 3.29 -0.07
C VAL A 121 -5.15 2.11 -1.03
N ARG A 122 -4.13 1.26 -1.09
CA ARG A 122 -4.08 0.12 -2.00
C ARG A 122 -4.04 -1.20 -1.25
N SER A 123 -4.81 -2.18 -1.74
CA SER A 123 -4.82 -3.55 -1.18
C SER A 123 -4.73 -4.64 -2.26
N ARG A 124 -4.71 -4.23 -3.54
CA ARG A 124 -4.70 -5.14 -4.68
C ARG A 124 -3.76 -4.61 -5.76
N TYR A 125 -3.28 -5.50 -6.61
CA TYR A 125 -2.57 -5.12 -7.83
C TYR A 125 -3.46 -4.30 -8.75
N LYS A 126 -2.87 -3.30 -9.40
CA LYS A 126 -3.52 -2.57 -10.48
C LYS A 126 -3.60 -3.43 -11.74
N ARG A 127 -4.51 -3.10 -12.64
CA ARG A 127 -4.52 -3.67 -13.99
C ARG A 127 -3.35 -3.08 -14.79
N PRO A 128 -2.83 -3.79 -15.82
CA PRO A 128 -1.69 -3.29 -16.60
C PRO A 128 -1.90 -1.91 -17.23
N ALA A 129 -3.13 -1.54 -17.57
CA ALA A 129 -3.47 -0.26 -18.18
C ALA A 129 -3.75 0.87 -17.16
N ASP A 130 -3.87 0.55 -15.87
CA ASP A 130 -4.14 1.56 -14.84
C ASP A 130 -2.87 2.38 -14.57
N PRO A 131 -2.98 3.70 -14.37
CA PRO A 131 -1.84 4.55 -14.02
C PRO A 131 -1.25 4.19 -12.66
N ASP A 132 0.02 4.53 -12.46
CA ASP A 132 0.61 4.52 -11.13
C ASP A 132 0.07 5.69 -10.32
N VAL A 133 -0.46 5.40 -9.14
CA VAL A 133 -1.10 6.39 -8.26
C VAL A 133 -0.21 6.78 -7.07
N TRP A 134 0.95 6.15 -6.92
CA TRP A 134 1.93 6.45 -5.90
C TRP A 134 3.24 6.91 -6.54
N PRO A 135 3.93 7.90 -5.96
CA PRO A 135 5.31 8.22 -6.34
C PRO A 135 6.24 7.04 -6.02
N SER A 136 7.45 7.03 -6.55
CA SER A 136 8.45 6.00 -6.22
C SER A 136 8.84 6.06 -4.75
N ALA A 137 8.95 4.90 -4.11
CA ALA A 137 9.35 4.83 -2.71
C ALA A 137 10.85 5.08 -2.53
N ASP A 138 11.21 5.90 -1.54
CA ASP A 138 12.57 6.05 -1.02
C ASP A 138 12.89 5.00 0.04
N ALA A 139 11.87 4.50 0.74
CA ALA A 139 11.97 3.39 1.67
C ALA A 139 10.61 2.66 1.80
N ILE A 140 10.66 1.42 2.27
CA ILE A 140 9.47 0.62 2.54
C ILE A 140 9.54 0.03 3.94
N LEU A 141 8.44 0.18 4.69
CA LEU A 141 8.22 -0.46 5.97
C LEU A 141 7.09 -1.47 5.86
N VAL A 142 7.39 -2.74 6.12
CA VAL A 142 6.39 -3.81 6.19
C VAL A 142 6.07 -4.07 7.67
N ALA A 143 5.04 -3.38 8.17
CA ALA A 143 4.64 -3.44 9.58
C ALA A 143 3.14 -3.04 9.76
N PRO A 144 2.37 -3.83 10.54
CA PRO A 144 2.75 -5.11 11.10
C PRO A 144 2.83 -6.19 10.01
N ALA A 145 3.81 -7.09 10.08
CA ALA A 145 3.96 -8.22 9.19
C ALA A 145 3.50 -9.53 9.86
N THR A 146 2.44 -10.16 9.34
CA THR A 146 1.99 -11.46 9.85
C THR A 146 2.92 -12.59 9.46
N PHE A 147 2.77 -13.75 10.11
CA PHE A 147 3.47 -14.98 9.75
C PHE A 147 3.39 -15.30 8.24
N ASN A 148 2.19 -15.17 7.65
CA ASN A 148 2.00 -15.41 6.22
C ASN A 148 2.73 -14.38 5.35
N THR A 149 2.82 -13.14 5.77
CA THR A 149 3.50 -12.08 5.03
C THR A 149 5.01 -12.29 5.05
N VAL A 150 5.58 -12.59 6.21
CA VAL A 150 7.01 -12.88 6.36
C VAL A 150 7.42 -14.10 5.53
N ASN A 151 6.69 -15.20 5.66
CA ASN A 151 7.01 -16.43 4.94
C ASN A 151 6.75 -16.31 3.44
N GLY A 152 5.63 -15.71 3.03
CA GLY A 152 5.32 -15.49 1.62
C GLY A 152 6.39 -14.65 0.94
N TRP A 153 6.86 -13.59 1.60
CA TRP A 153 7.93 -12.74 1.08
C TRP A 153 9.25 -13.48 0.94
N ALA A 154 9.70 -14.17 2.00
CA ALA A 154 10.94 -14.92 1.99
C ALA A 154 10.95 -16.07 0.95
N LEU A 155 9.78 -16.65 0.68
CA LEU A 155 9.60 -17.72 -0.32
C LEU A 155 9.31 -17.20 -1.74
N GLY A 156 9.19 -15.87 -1.94
CA GLY A 156 8.87 -15.29 -3.24
C GLY A 156 7.43 -15.51 -3.69
N LEU A 157 6.49 -15.77 -2.76
CA LEU A 157 5.07 -15.98 -3.06
C LEU A 157 4.36 -14.63 -3.15
N THR A 158 4.31 -14.05 -4.34
CA THR A 158 3.84 -12.67 -4.60
C THR A 158 2.35 -12.58 -4.96
N ASP A 159 1.54 -13.53 -4.52
CA ASP A 159 0.09 -13.57 -4.74
C ASP A 159 -0.67 -12.38 -4.08
N ARG A 160 -0.05 -11.74 -3.09
CA ARG A 160 -0.61 -10.59 -2.36
C ARG A 160 0.12 -9.31 -2.69
N PHE A 161 -0.63 -8.24 -2.90
CA PHE A 161 -0.11 -6.92 -3.26
C PHE A 161 1.05 -6.46 -2.36
N VAL A 162 0.89 -6.48 -1.04
CA VAL A 162 1.91 -6.01 -0.09
C VAL A 162 3.21 -6.82 -0.18
N VAL A 163 3.10 -8.14 -0.40
CA VAL A 163 4.26 -9.03 -0.56
C VAL A 163 4.93 -8.79 -1.91
N GLY A 164 4.16 -8.63 -2.98
CA GLY A 164 4.71 -8.37 -4.30
C GLY A 164 5.45 -7.05 -4.39
N VAL A 165 4.91 -5.98 -3.78
CA VAL A 165 5.61 -4.68 -3.71
C VAL A 165 6.92 -4.80 -2.93
N ALA A 166 6.93 -5.48 -1.78
CA ALA A 166 8.13 -5.69 -0.98
C ALA A 166 9.18 -6.57 -1.70
N ALA A 167 8.73 -7.61 -2.41
CA ALA A 167 9.61 -8.48 -3.19
C ALA A 167 10.24 -7.76 -4.39
N GLU A 168 9.46 -6.96 -5.12
CA GLU A 168 9.95 -6.14 -6.23
C GLU A 168 10.97 -5.10 -5.75
N ALA A 169 10.74 -4.51 -4.59
CA ALA A 169 11.62 -3.50 -3.99
C ALA A 169 12.99 -4.07 -3.64
N LEU A 170 13.09 -5.35 -3.23
CA LEU A 170 14.38 -6.03 -3.05
C LEU A 170 15.21 -6.01 -4.34
N GLY A 171 14.59 -6.35 -5.46
CA GLY A 171 15.26 -6.33 -6.76
C GLY A 171 15.67 -4.93 -7.22
N LYS A 172 15.00 -3.90 -6.74
CA LYS A 172 15.28 -2.49 -7.03
C LYS A 172 16.34 -1.88 -6.10
N GLY A 173 16.73 -2.59 -5.03
CA GLY A 173 17.64 -2.05 -4.02
C GLY A 173 17.02 -0.93 -3.17
N THR A 174 15.68 -0.86 -3.08
CA THR A 174 15.00 0.10 -2.21
C THR A 174 15.25 -0.29 -0.75
N PRO A 175 15.59 0.67 0.15
CA PRO A 175 15.72 0.40 1.58
C PRO A 175 14.46 -0.22 2.18
N LEU A 176 14.61 -1.35 2.88
CA LEU A 176 13.51 -2.17 3.39
C LEU A 176 13.66 -2.49 4.87
N ALA A 177 12.60 -2.25 5.64
CA ALA A 177 12.47 -2.75 7.00
C ALA A 177 11.21 -3.61 7.14
N VAL A 178 11.28 -4.62 8.02
CA VAL A 178 10.13 -5.45 8.39
C VAL A 178 10.06 -5.61 9.89
N MET A 179 8.87 -5.40 10.46
CA MET A 179 8.59 -5.72 11.85
C MET A 179 7.45 -6.72 11.94
N PRO A 180 7.75 -7.97 12.29
CA PRO A 180 6.75 -9.02 12.46
C PRO A 180 5.77 -8.70 13.59
N CYS A 181 4.55 -9.23 13.47
CA CYS A 181 3.58 -9.31 14.56
C CYS A 181 3.04 -10.74 14.60
N VAL A 182 3.66 -11.58 15.42
CA VAL A 182 3.40 -13.01 15.52
C VAL A 182 3.38 -13.44 16.99
N ASN A 183 2.66 -14.52 17.28
CA ASN A 183 2.68 -15.11 18.61
C ASN A 183 3.75 -16.22 18.73
N THR A 184 4.05 -16.64 19.96
CA THR A 184 5.09 -17.65 20.24
C THR A 184 4.82 -19.01 19.63
N ALA A 185 3.56 -19.37 19.29
CA ALA A 185 3.23 -20.61 18.61
C ALA A 185 3.68 -20.58 17.15
N PHE A 186 3.48 -19.47 16.45
CA PHE A 186 3.98 -19.28 15.08
C PHE A 186 5.51 -19.23 15.01
N VAL A 187 6.15 -18.64 16.01
CA VAL A 187 7.62 -18.56 16.09
C VAL A 187 8.27 -19.94 16.15
N ARG A 188 7.61 -20.91 16.79
CA ARG A 188 8.11 -22.30 16.87
C ARG A 188 8.05 -23.06 15.55
N HIS A 189 7.35 -22.53 14.55
CA HIS A 189 7.34 -23.16 13.23
C HIS A 189 8.69 -22.93 12.54
N PRO A 190 9.39 -23.99 12.08
CA PRO A 190 10.77 -23.89 11.57
C PRO A 190 10.90 -22.92 10.38
N GLN A 191 9.84 -22.75 9.58
CA GLN A 191 9.85 -21.82 8.45
C GLN A 191 10.00 -20.36 8.88
N PHE A 192 9.51 -19.97 10.07
CA PHE A 192 9.57 -18.57 10.48
C PHE A 192 11.01 -18.07 10.61
N GLU A 193 11.85 -18.78 11.35
CA GLU A 193 13.26 -18.39 11.53
C GLU A 193 14.04 -18.46 10.22
N GLN A 194 13.79 -19.49 9.39
CA GLN A 194 14.37 -19.58 8.05
C GLN A 194 13.98 -18.36 7.19
N SER A 195 12.73 -17.95 7.24
CA SER A 195 12.25 -16.78 6.49
C SER A 195 12.90 -15.49 6.97
N LEU A 196 13.07 -15.29 8.29
CA LEU A 196 13.79 -14.14 8.81
C LEU A 196 15.26 -14.14 8.36
N ALA A 197 15.90 -15.31 8.35
CA ALA A 197 17.29 -15.45 7.88
C ALA A 197 17.41 -15.10 6.38
N VAL A 198 16.48 -15.55 5.55
CA VAL A 198 16.43 -15.24 4.10
C VAL A 198 16.28 -13.73 3.90
N LEU A 199 15.35 -13.07 4.61
CA LEU A 199 15.11 -11.63 4.48
C LEU A 199 16.34 -10.81 4.94
N ARG A 200 16.96 -11.19 6.06
CA ARG A 200 18.23 -10.58 6.52
C ARG A 200 19.34 -10.72 5.50
N GLY A 201 19.52 -11.93 4.96
CA GLY A 201 20.52 -12.22 3.91
C GLY A 201 20.29 -11.44 2.62
N ALA A 202 19.03 -11.06 2.34
CA ALA A 202 18.67 -10.21 1.21
C ALA A 202 18.78 -8.69 1.52
N GLY A 203 19.29 -8.30 2.68
CA GLY A 203 19.49 -6.90 3.05
C GLY A 203 18.28 -6.21 3.69
N VAL A 204 17.22 -6.94 4.04
CA VAL A 204 16.07 -6.38 4.77
C VAL A 204 16.43 -6.19 6.24
N ARG A 205 16.16 -5.00 6.79
CA ARG A 205 16.28 -4.75 8.24
C ARG A 205 15.11 -5.41 8.97
N VAL A 206 15.39 -6.52 9.65
CA VAL A 206 14.39 -7.31 10.37
C VAL A 206 14.37 -6.90 11.84
N LEU A 207 13.28 -6.28 12.26
CA LEU A 207 13.05 -5.76 13.62
C LEU A 207 12.34 -6.82 14.45
N TYR A 208 13.10 -7.74 15.01
CA TYR A 208 12.58 -8.90 15.74
C TYR A 208 13.53 -9.32 16.87
N GLY A 209 12.98 -9.71 18.02
CA GLY A 209 13.74 -10.03 19.22
C GLY A 209 14.09 -8.78 20.02
N ASP A 210 15.32 -8.70 20.52
CA ASP A 210 15.79 -7.60 21.38
C ASP A 210 15.78 -6.24 20.65
N ASP A 211 16.00 -6.27 19.33
CA ASP A 211 16.02 -5.08 18.46
C ASP A 211 14.68 -4.76 17.82
N GLY A 212 13.57 -5.33 18.31
CA GLY A 212 12.28 -5.14 17.66
C GLY A 212 11.09 -5.72 18.39
N PHE A 213 10.22 -6.35 17.63
CA PHE A 213 9.03 -6.98 18.17
C PHE A 213 9.36 -8.26 18.94
N THR A 214 8.93 -8.32 20.19
CA THR A 214 9.02 -9.53 21.02
C THR A 214 7.68 -10.29 21.00
N PRO A 215 7.66 -11.58 20.60
CA PRO A 215 6.44 -12.37 20.54
C PRO A 215 5.79 -12.55 21.92
N HIS A 216 4.47 -12.59 21.92
CA HIS A 216 3.66 -12.89 23.12
C HIS A 216 2.95 -14.26 22.95
N PRO A 217 2.49 -14.87 24.04
CA PRO A 217 1.68 -16.09 23.94
C PRO A 217 0.41 -15.88 23.10
N PRO A 218 -0.13 -16.94 22.47
CA PRO A 218 -1.40 -16.86 21.76
C PRO A 218 -2.51 -16.26 22.65
N GLY A 219 -3.36 -15.39 22.08
CA GLY A 219 -4.43 -14.71 22.77
C GLY A 219 -4.01 -13.52 23.67
N GLN A 220 -2.74 -13.20 23.79
CA GLN A 220 -2.22 -12.11 24.63
C GLN A 220 -1.68 -10.91 23.84
N GLY A 221 -2.08 -10.76 22.59
CA GLY A 221 -1.57 -9.71 21.69
C GLY A 221 -1.84 -8.27 22.12
N ALA A 222 -2.88 -8.05 22.93
CA ALA A 222 -3.20 -6.72 23.44
C ALA A 222 -2.37 -6.32 24.69
N ALA A 223 -1.60 -7.23 25.27
CA ALA A 223 -0.90 -6.99 26.54
C ALA A 223 0.32 -6.08 26.42
N ARG A 224 0.86 -5.87 25.23
CA ARG A 224 2.02 -5.02 24.96
C ARG A 224 1.79 -4.14 23.75
N PRO A 225 2.13 -2.84 23.82
CA PRO A 225 2.06 -1.97 22.67
C PRO A 225 3.05 -2.45 21.58
N TYR A 226 2.63 -2.35 20.34
CA TYR A 226 3.51 -2.62 19.20
C TYR A 226 4.49 -1.43 19.03
N PRO A 227 5.81 -1.68 18.89
CA PRO A 227 6.82 -0.64 18.98
C PRO A 227 6.96 0.16 17.66
N TRP A 228 5.92 0.88 17.27
CA TRP A 228 5.87 1.65 16.02
C TRP A 228 6.99 2.68 15.88
N THR A 229 7.35 3.35 16.99
CA THR A 229 8.45 4.33 16.98
C THR A 229 9.74 3.70 16.51
N LEU A 230 10.07 2.50 17.03
CA LEU A 230 11.26 1.76 16.64
C LEU A 230 11.23 1.38 15.13
N ALA A 231 10.04 1.04 14.60
CA ALA A 231 9.89 0.74 13.18
C ALA A 231 10.17 1.97 12.30
N LEU A 232 9.66 3.13 12.69
CA LEU A 232 9.92 4.39 11.98
C LEU A 232 11.38 4.85 12.12
N ASP A 233 11.99 4.70 13.30
CA ASP A 233 13.40 5.01 13.52
C ASP A 233 14.31 4.16 12.62
N ALA A 234 13.98 2.87 12.47
CA ALA A 234 14.72 1.97 11.60
C ALA A 234 14.69 2.40 10.12
N VAL A 235 13.55 2.91 9.64
CA VAL A 235 13.41 3.43 8.27
C VAL A 235 14.20 4.73 8.11
N ASP A 236 14.13 5.63 9.09
CA ASP A 236 14.90 6.87 9.07
C ASP A 236 16.42 6.61 9.03
N ASP A 237 16.89 5.57 9.75
CA ASP A 237 18.30 5.18 9.77
C ASP A 237 18.76 4.58 8.43
N LEU A 238 17.93 3.72 7.81
CA LEU A 238 18.24 3.13 6.52
C LEU A 238 18.49 4.18 5.45
N VAL A 239 17.62 5.20 5.37
CA VAL A 239 17.78 6.25 4.36
C VAL A 239 18.93 7.21 4.69
N ARG A 240 19.25 7.43 5.97
CA ARG A 240 20.43 8.20 6.38
C ARG A 240 21.73 7.48 6.03
N GLY A 241 21.80 6.17 6.22
CA GLY A 241 22.94 5.33 5.87
C GLY A 241 23.23 5.34 4.37
N ASP A 242 22.21 5.18 3.53
CA ASP A 242 22.32 5.23 2.07
C ASP A 242 22.82 6.59 1.54
N PHE A 243 22.55 7.68 2.24
CA PHE A 243 23.01 9.01 1.86
C PHE A 243 24.53 9.16 2.05
N GLN A 244 25.12 8.47 3.05
CA GLN A 244 26.56 8.51 3.29
C GLN A 244 27.34 7.67 2.27
N GLU A 245 26.77 6.57 1.78
CA GLU A 245 27.43 5.72 0.76
C GLU A 245 27.37 6.27 -0.65
N ARG A 246 26.30 7.00 -1.02
CA ARG A 246 26.19 7.66 -2.36
C ARG A 246 26.96 8.96 -2.48
N GLY A 247 27.47 9.50 -1.38
CA GLY A 247 28.28 10.73 -1.33
C GLY A 247 29.78 10.49 -1.36
N ARG A 248 30.24 9.26 -1.52
CA ARG A 248 31.65 8.87 -1.68
C ARG A 248 31.89 8.40 -3.11
#